data_e9caf9cac0c91d20f42863c6fb2b4e38
#
_entry.id   e9caf9cac0c91d20f42863c6fb2b4e38
#
_cell.length_a   1.000
_cell.length_b   1.000
_cell.length_c   1.000
_cell.angle_alpha   90.00
_cell.angle_beta   90.00
_cell.angle_gamma   90.00
#
_symmetry.space_group_name_H-M   'P 1'
#
loop_
_entity.id
_entity.type
_entity.pdbx_description
1 polymer ?
#
loop_
_entity_poly.entity_id
_entity_poly.type
_entity_poly.pdbx_seq_one_letter_code
_entity_poly.pdbx_strand_id
1 'polypeptide(L)'
;ADFINAYLLGNLGTTGTSVAACATFLYNLRQGIKDIQSGESRIAIVGTSEAPLTPEVFEGFNVMGALAEDSKLRALDSLAPGASFDSRRACRPFGNNCGFTLAESSQFVILMDDALALELGANILGSVSDVFINADGYKKSIAGPGAGNYLTVAKAAAAARSIVGERALRERSIVQAHGTGTPQNRVSESAILNRVAKEFGIQGWRIAAVKAFVGHSLASSAGDQLMSTLGLWAHGTIPGIETVTELADDVKRDNLDFVLKHRESDVGTIDVALLNSKGFGGNNASATVLAPHITQKILAARHGQKAMTDYFHHNEAIAANSNDYDAAASRGDHRILYHFDDGVLGEEALAFGATTTGRCASVQVGENRPPINLDLKSPYAGLAD
;
A
#
# COMPACT_ATOMS: atom_id res chain seq x y z
N ALA A 1 -15.79 -2.33 -1.39
CA ALA A 1 -15.86 -3.75 -1.78
C ALA A 1 -17.11 -4.01 -2.61
N ASP A 2 -18.29 -3.65 -2.13
CA ASP A 2 -19.57 -4.03 -2.71
C ASP A 2 -19.72 -3.61 -4.17
N PHE A 3 -19.42 -2.35 -4.52
CA PHE A 3 -19.49 -1.88 -5.90
C PHE A 3 -18.60 -2.70 -6.84
N ILE A 4 -17.36 -2.96 -6.44
CA ILE A 4 -16.40 -3.74 -7.25
C ILE A 4 -16.92 -5.16 -7.45
N ASN A 5 -17.38 -5.81 -6.39
CA ASN A 5 -17.89 -7.18 -6.47
C ASN A 5 -19.18 -7.28 -7.30
N ALA A 6 -20.15 -6.38 -7.03
CA ALA A 6 -21.47 -6.47 -7.64
C ALA A 6 -21.50 -6.00 -9.10
N TYR A 7 -20.71 -5.01 -9.46
CA TYR A 7 -20.89 -4.32 -10.75
C TYR A 7 -19.68 -4.44 -11.70
N LEU A 8 -18.49 -4.78 -11.20
CA LEU A 8 -17.32 -4.95 -12.05
C LEU A 8 -16.93 -6.41 -12.24
N LEU A 9 -16.98 -7.22 -11.17
CA LEU A 9 -16.40 -8.55 -11.19
C LEU A 9 -17.42 -9.68 -11.20
N GLY A 10 -18.64 -9.47 -10.65
CA GLY A 10 -19.56 -10.56 -10.35
C GLY A 10 -18.87 -11.63 -9.48
N ASN A 11 -18.05 -11.21 -8.54
CA ASN A 11 -17.20 -12.09 -7.73
C ASN A 11 -18.02 -12.82 -6.68
N LEU A 12 -17.82 -14.14 -6.58
CA LEU A 12 -18.39 -15.00 -5.54
C LEU A 12 -17.32 -15.48 -4.53
N GLY A 13 -16.10 -14.98 -4.63
CA GLY A 13 -15.02 -15.29 -3.70
C GLY A 13 -15.16 -14.54 -2.38
N THR A 14 -14.19 -14.75 -1.51
CA THR A 14 -14.11 -14.12 -0.20
C THR A 14 -14.04 -12.60 -0.31
N THR A 15 -14.76 -11.88 0.54
CA THR A 15 -14.63 -10.43 0.69
C THR A 15 -14.42 -10.08 2.15
N GLY A 16 -13.73 -8.96 2.40
CA GLY A 16 -13.48 -8.50 3.76
C GLY A 16 -12.86 -7.11 3.79
N THR A 17 -12.88 -6.51 4.97
CA THR A 17 -12.27 -5.21 5.20
C THR A 17 -11.63 -5.18 6.57
N SER A 18 -10.35 -4.81 6.63
CA SER A 18 -9.68 -4.46 7.87
C SER A 18 -9.69 -2.95 8.04
N VAL A 19 -9.84 -2.47 9.28
CA VAL A 19 -9.79 -1.04 9.62
C VAL A 19 -8.65 -0.81 10.59
N ALA A 20 -7.72 0.07 10.22
CA ALA A 20 -6.53 0.39 11.01
C ALA A 20 -6.15 1.89 10.90
N ALA A 21 -7.17 2.75 10.83
CA ALA A 21 -7.01 4.18 10.58
C ALA A 21 -6.08 4.44 9.37
N CYS A 22 -5.07 5.29 9.49
CA CYS A 22 -4.16 5.62 8.39
C CYS A 22 -3.28 4.45 7.91
N ALA A 23 -3.30 3.29 8.57
CA ALA A 23 -2.59 2.09 8.16
C ALA A 23 -3.47 1.07 7.40
N THR A 24 -4.75 1.38 7.18
CA THR A 24 -5.76 0.46 6.63
C THR A 24 -5.33 -0.19 5.32
N PHE A 25 -4.79 0.57 4.37
CA PHE A 25 -4.33 0.02 3.09
C PHE A 25 -3.34 -1.13 3.29
N LEU A 26 -2.35 -0.99 4.18
CA LEU A 26 -1.37 -2.03 4.44
C LEU A 26 -1.97 -3.25 5.18
N TYR A 27 -2.99 -3.04 6.02
CA TYR A 27 -3.72 -4.14 6.65
C TYR A 27 -4.49 -4.95 5.60
N ASN A 28 -5.19 -4.29 4.68
CA ASN A 28 -5.88 -4.95 3.56
C ASN A 28 -4.87 -5.64 2.61
N LEU A 29 -3.75 -5.00 2.32
CA LEU A 29 -2.67 -5.59 1.52
C LEU A 29 -2.15 -6.89 2.17
N ARG A 30 -1.96 -6.89 3.49
CA ARG A 30 -1.56 -8.09 4.23
C ARG A 30 -2.62 -9.19 4.14
N GLN A 31 -3.91 -8.84 4.20
CA GLN A 31 -4.99 -9.83 4.08
C GLN A 31 -4.92 -10.51 2.71
N GLY A 32 -4.89 -9.74 1.62
CA GLY A 32 -4.80 -10.32 0.27
C GLY A 32 -3.57 -11.19 0.06
N ILE A 33 -2.41 -10.80 0.64
CA ILE A 33 -1.22 -11.67 0.62
C ILE A 33 -1.49 -12.99 1.34
N LYS A 34 -2.15 -12.96 2.50
CA LYS A 34 -2.46 -14.17 3.27
C LYS A 34 -3.42 -15.09 2.55
N ASP A 35 -4.43 -14.55 1.90
CA ASP A 35 -5.41 -15.32 1.13
C ASP A 35 -4.74 -16.05 -0.05
N ILE A 36 -3.80 -15.40 -0.72
CA ILE A 36 -3.01 -16.03 -1.78
C ILE A 36 -2.04 -17.09 -1.21
N GLN A 37 -1.34 -16.77 -0.12
CA GLN A 37 -0.38 -17.70 0.51
C GLN A 37 -1.05 -18.95 1.10
N SER A 38 -2.27 -18.83 1.59
CA SER A 38 -3.05 -19.97 2.10
C SER A 38 -3.68 -20.81 0.98
N GLY A 39 -3.69 -20.31 -0.25
CA GLY A 39 -4.36 -20.93 -1.38
C GLY A 39 -5.89 -20.71 -1.40
N GLU A 40 -6.41 -19.83 -0.57
CA GLU A 40 -7.82 -19.43 -0.56
C GLU A 40 -8.21 -18.68 -1.83
N SER A 41 -7.28 -17.88 -2.35
CA SER A 41 -7.43 -17.13 -3.60
C SER A 41 -6.15 -17.18 -4.43
N ARG A 42 -6.27 -17.16 -5.76
CA ARG A 42 -5.15 -16.96 -6.68
C ARG A 42 -4.98 -15.51 -7.09
N ILE A 43 -6.06 -14.71 -6.97
CA ILE A 43 -6.11 -13.27 -7.26
C ILE A 43 -6.80 -12.59 -6.09
N ALA A 44 -6.25 -11.48 -5.63
CA ALA A 44 -6.88 -10.61 -4.64
C ALA A 44 -6.83 -9.15 -5.11
N ILE A 45 -7.99 -8.49 -5.15
CA ILE A 45 -8.06 -7.04 -5.38
C ILE A 45 -8.05 -6.38 -4.02
N VAL A 46 -7.03 -5.58 -3.77
CA VAL A 46 -6.79 -4.92 -2.50
C VAL A 46 -6.77 -3.42 -2.69
N GLY A 47 -7.47 -2.71 -1.82
CA GLY A 47 -7.45 -1.26 -1.91
C GLY A 47 -8.20 -0.57 -0.80
N THR A 48 -8.25 0.73 -0.92
CA THR A 48 -9.01 1.66 -0.09
C THR A 48 -9.45 2.84 -0.92
N SER A 49 -10.60 3.42 -0.56
CA SER A 49 -11.10 4.65 -1.13
C SER A 49 -11.57 5.54 0.02
N GLU A 50 -11.11 6.78 0.04
CA GLU A 50 -11.40 7.76 1.07
C GLU A 50 -11.83 9.08 0.43
N ALA A 51 -12.95 9.61 0.92
CA ALA A 51 -13.46 10.93 0.57
C ALA A 51 -13.79 11.73 1.85
N PRO A 52 -12.76 12.09 2.65
CA PRO A 52 -12.96 12.67 3.98
C PRO A 52 -13.13 14.19 3.98
N LEU A 53 -13.24 14.84 2.82
CA LEU A 53 -13.33 16.31 2.76
C LEU A 53 -14.75 16.79 3.08
N THR A 54 -15.28 16.39 4.24
CA THR A 54 -16.59 16.81 4.76
C THR A 54 -16.41 17.70 6.01
N PRO A 55 -17.36 18.60 6.30
CA PRO A 55 -17.30 19.47 7.47
C PRO A 55 -17.10 18.70 8.79
N GLU A 56 -17.76 17.55 8.93
CA GLU A 56 -17.72 16.73 10.15
C GLU A 56 -16.32 16.15 10.39
N VAL A 57 -15.66 15.69 9.33
CA VAL A 57 -14.30 15.15 9.41
C VAL A 57 -13.29 16.26 9.68
N PHE A 58 -13.44 17.42 9.01
CA PHE A 58 -12.61 18.59 9.30
C PHE A 58 -12.74 19.02 10.75
N GLU A 59 -13.96 19.15 11.28
CA GLU A 59 -14.19 19.56 12.66
C GLU A 59 -13.60 18.53 13.65
N GLY A 60 -13.78 17.24 13.39
CA GLY A 60 -13.21 16.19 14.22
C GLY A 60 -11.68 16.29 14.34
N PHE A 61 -10.97 16.48 13.24
CA PHE A 61 -9.51 16.66 13.25
C PHE A 61 -9.06 18.03 13.75
N ASN A 62 -9.88 19.06 13.55
CA ASN A 62 -9.65 20.40 14.09
C ASN A 62 -9.66 20.39 15.62
N VAL A 63 -10.67 19.80 16.24
CA VAL A 63 -10.77 19.65 17.70
C VAL A 63 -9.59 18.87 18.27
N MET A 64 -9.06 17.89 17.51
CA MET A 64 -7.85 17.17 17.89
C MET A 64 -6.55 17.97 17.73
N GLY A 65 -6.61 19.17 17.12
CA GLY A 65 -5.45 19.99 16.80
C GLY A 65 -4.49 19.35 15.80
N ALA A 66 -5.00 18.45 14.93
CA ALA A 66 -4.20 17.64 14.02
C ALA A 66 -3.99 18.32 12.65
N LEU A 67 -4.82 19.31 12.29
CA LEU A 67 -4.78 19.96 10.98
C LEU A 67 -3.76 21.11 10.91
N ALA A 68 -3.21 21.28 9.71
CA ALA A 68 -2.40 22.43 9.34
C ALA A 68 -3.31 23.64 9.07
N GLU A 69 -3.65 24.38 10.11
CA GLU A 69 -4.49 25.55 10.04
C GLU A 69 -3.74 26.77 9.46
N ASP A 70 -4.45 27.62 8.70
CA ASP A 70 -3.91 28.83 8.09
C ASP A 70 -3.21 29.75 9.10
N SER A 71 -3.82 29.95 10.27
CA SER A 71 -3.25 30.78 11.35
C SER A 71 -1.90 30.27 11.82
N LYS A 72 -1.78 28.94 11.99
CA LYS A 72 -0.54 28.27 12.42
C LYS A 72 0.53 28.30 11.32
N LEU A 73 0.12 28.08 10.06
CA LEU A 73 1.03 28.14 8.91
C LEU A 73 1.59 29.55 8.71
N ARG A 74 0.74 30.57 8.84
CA ARG A 74 1.15 31.98 8.80
C ARG A 74 2.14 32.33 9.89
N ALA A 75 1.90 31.86 11.11
CA ALA A 75 2.81 32.08 12.24
C ALA A 75 4.17 31.38 11.99
N LEU A 76 4.19 30.15 11.47
CA LEU A 76 5.42 29.45 11.12
C LEU A 76 6.25 30.19 10.05
N ASP A 77 5.58 30.76 9.05
CA ASP A 77 6.24 31.51 7.98
C ASP A 77 6.48 32.96 8.30
N SER A 78 6.16 33.41 9.54
CA SER A 78 6.32 34.80 10.01
C SER A 78 5.67 35.83 9.07
N LEU A 79 4.51 35.48 8.50
CA LEU A 79 3.82 36.32 7.52
C LEU A 79 3.11 37.49 8.19
N ALA A 80 3.24 38.69 7.59
CA ALA A 80 2.51 39.88 8.01
C ALA A 80 0.98 39.69 7.87
N PRO A 81 0.14 40.37 8.68
CA PRO A 81 -1.30 40.38 8.51
C PRO A 81 -1.70 40.72 7.07
N GLY A 82 -2.57 39.89 6.46
CA GLY A 82 -3.03 40.09 5.09
C GLY A 82 -2.10 39.62 3.98
N ALA A 83 -0.87 39.20 4.27
CA ALA A 83 0.00 38.57 3.28
C ALA A 83 -0.59 37.25 2.78
N SER A 84 -0.47 36.96 1.49
CA SER A 84 -0.82 35.65 0.94
C SER A 84 0.18 34.60 1.40
N PHE A 85 -0.27 33.36 1.59
CA PHE A 85 0.63 32.22 1.76
C PHE A 85 0.38 31.17 0.67
N ASP A 86 1.39 30.38 0.37
CA ASP A 86 1.28 29.31 -0.62
C ASP A 86 0.70 28.05 0.05
N SER A 87 -0.61 27.79 -0.17
CA SER A 87 -1.31 26.64 0.38
C SER A 87 -0.74 25.29 -0.08
N ARG A 88 -0.02 25.25 -1.21
CA ARG A 88 0.67 24.05 -1.69
C ARG A 88 1.78 23.60 -0.73
N ARG A 89 2.24 24.49 0.15
CA ARG A 89 3.24 24.20 1.19
C ARG A 89 2.63 23.89 2.55
N ALA A 90 1.35 23.60 2.63
CA ALA A 90 0.67 23.31 3.90
C ALA A 90 1.14 22.00 4.54
N CYS A 91 1.29 20.92 3.75
CA CYS A 91 1.83 19.64 4.22
C CYS A 91 3.37 19.66 4.18
N ARG A 92 4.03 19.63 5.35
CA ARG A 92 5.49 19.78 5.50
C ARG A 92 6.11 18.58 6.25
N PRO A 93 6.21 17.40 5.61
CA PRO A 93 6.86 16.26 6.26
C PRO A 93 8.28 16.61 6.71
N PHE A 94 8.60 16.35 7.98
CA PHE A 94 9.91 16.56 8.61
C PHE A 94 10.44 18.00 8.65
N GLY A 95 9.76 18.96 8.06
CA GLY A 95 10.07 20.38 8.22
C GLY A 95 9.37 21.00 9.44
N ASN A 96 9.52 22.31 9.61
CA ASN A 96 8.71 23.06 10.55
C ASN A 96 7.25 23.04 10.10
N ASN A 97 6.42 22.35 10.89
CA ASN A 97 5.04 22.02 10.56
C ASN A 97 4.10 22.16 11.76
N CYS A 98 2.80 22.18 11.50
CA CYS A 98 1.79 22.37 12.55
C CYS A 98 0.61 21.39 12.46
N GLY A 99 0.60 20.50 11.48
CA GLY A 99 -0.49 19.55 11.26
C GLY A 99 -0.41 18.91 9.89
N PHE A 100 -1.38 18.07 9.57
CA PHE A 100 -1.52 17.48 8.24
C PHE A 100 -2.62 18.18 7.42
N THR A 101 -2.56 18.00 6.12
CA THR A 101 -3.57 18.44 5.15
C THR A 101 -4.41 17.25 4.76
N LEU A 102 -5.73 17.30 4.96
CA LEU A 102 -6.65 16.25 4.50
C LEU A 102 -6.65 16.17 2.97
N ALA A 103 -6.81 14.96 2.47
CA ALA A 103 -6.90 14.67 1.05
C ALA A 103 -7.84 13.49 0.79
N GLU A 104 -8.30 13.36 -0.43
CA GLU A 104 -9.07 12.23 -0.94
C GLU A 104 -8.18 11.38 -1.82
N SER A 105 -8.40 10.07 -1.80
CA SER A 105 -7.67 9.13 -2.65
C SER A 105 -8.41 7.81 -2.77
N SER A 106 -8.23 7.16 -3.91
CA SER A 106 -8.72 5.81 -4.17
C SER A 106 -7.59 5.02 -4.83
N GLN A 107 -7.05 4.02 -4.13
CA GLN A 107 -5.92 3.23 -4.60
C GLN A 107 -6.24 1.74 -4.50
N PHE A 108 -6.10 1.04 -5.62
CA PHE A 108 -6.33 -0.40 -5.72
C PHE A 108 -5.17 -1.07 -6.43
N VAL A 109 -4.84 -2.27 -5.98
CA VAL A 109 -3.86 -3.15 -6.62
C VAL A 109 -4.44 -4.55 -6.79
N ILE A 110 -4.03 -5.22 -7.85
CA ILE A 110 -4.35 -6.63 -8.09
C ILE A 110 -3.12 -7.44 -7.70
N LEU A 111 -3.28 -8.32 -6.73
CA LEU A 111 -2.29 -9.31 -6.34
C LEU A 111 -2.62 -10.63 -7.04
N MET A 112 -1.59 -11.33 -7.51
CA MET A 112 -1.73 -12.68 -8.08
C MET A 112 -0.67 -13.59 -7.51
N ASP A 113 -0.97 -14.89 -7.47
CA ASP A 113 0.10 -15.88 -7.30
C ASP A 113 1.04 -15.82 -8.52
N ASP A 114 2.29 -16.15 -8.29
CA ASP A 114 3.34 -16.00 -9.28
C ASP A 114 3.15 -16.89 -10.53
N ALA A 115 2.63 -18.10 -10.37
CA ALA A 115 2.35 -18.99 -11.49
C ALA A 115 1.24 -18.44 -12.39
N LEU A 116 0.16 -17.94 -11.81
CA LEU A 116 -0.95 -17.34 -12.55
C LEU A 116 -0.52 -16.04 -13.24
N ALA A 117 0.29 -15.20 -12.57
CA ALA A 117 0.79 -13.97 -13.16
C ALA A 117 1.63 -14.25 -14.42
N LEU A 118 2.46 -15.29 -14.39
CA LEU A 118 3.22 -15.74 -15.56
C LEU A 118 2.33 -16.33 -16.66
N GLU A 119 1.38 -17.18 -16.29
CA GLU A 119 0.44 -17.83 -17.21
C GLU A 119 -0.39 -16.81 -17.99
N LEU A 120 -0.90 -15.78 -17.31
CA LEU A 120 -1.72 -14.74 -17.92
C LEU A 120 -0.89 -13.64 -18.62
N GLY A 121 0.43 -13.65 -18.52
CA GLY A 121 1.26 -12.56 -19.03
C GLY A 121 0.96 -11.24 -18.33
N ALA A 122 0.65 -11.25 -17.03
CA ALA A 122 0.24 -10.06 -16.29
C ALA A 122 1.32 -8.97 -16.33
N ASN A 123 0.90 -7.70 -16.32
CA ASN A 123 1.84 -6.58 -16.25
C ASN A 123 2.40 -6.45 -14.81
N ILE A 124 3.52 -7.12 -14.54
CA ILE A 124 4.13 -7.22 -13.20
C ILE A 124 4.88 -5.93 -12.88
N LEU A 125 4.30 -5.10 -12.00
CA LEU A 125 4.87 -3.83 -11.56
C LEU A 125 5.83 -3.98 -10.36
N GLY A 126 5.91 -5.16 -9.77
CA GLY A 126 6.73 -5.47 -8.60
C GLY A 126 6.12 -6.59 -7.80
N SER A 127 6.65 -6.85 -6.61
CA SER A 127 6.06 -7.82 -5.68
C SER A 127 6.13 -7.32 -4.23
N VAL A 128 5.17 -7.76 -3.42
CA VAL A 128 5.15 -7.49 -1.98
C VAL A 128 5.51 -8.78 -1.25
N SER A 129 6.65 -8.78 -0.56
CA SER A 129 7.12 -9.97 0.14
C SER A 129 6.37 -10.22 1.44
N ASP A 130 6.10 -9.16 2.20
CA ASP A 130 5.32 -9.24 3.44
C ASP A 130 4.88 -7.85 3.92
N VAL A 131 3.88 -7.85 4.81
CA VAL A 131 3.42 -6.68 5.54
C VAL A 131 3.41 -7.01 7.03
N PHE A 132 4.21 -6.28 7.79
CA PHE A 132 4.33 -6.45 9.24
C PHE A 132 3.41 -5.46 9.95
N ILE A 133 2.57 -5.96 10.83
CA ILE A 133 1.68 -5.15 11.66
C ILE A 133 1.98 -5.39 13.14
N ASN A 134 1.99 -4.31 13.94
CA ASN A 134 2.16 -4.39 15.39
C ASN A 134 1.39 -3.28 16.10
N ALA A 135 0.79 -3.59 17.22
CA ALA A 135 0.25 -2.59 18.14
C ALA A 135 1.37 -1.85 18.89
N ASP A 136 1.09 -0.65 19.37
CA ASP A 136 2.05 0.18 20.11
C ASP A 136 2.28 -0.25 21.58
N GLY A 137 1.43 -1.09 22.14
CA GLY A 137 1.44 -1.38 23.56
C GLY A 137 0.87 -0.23 24.41
N TYR A 138 1.25 -0.15 25.67
CA TYR A 138 0.86 0.96 26.56
C TYR A 138 1.49 2.28 26.09
N LYS A 139 0.68 3.33 26.01
CA LYS A 139 1.10 4.66 25.58
C LYS A 139 0.29 5.77 26.24
N LYS A 140 0.82 7.00 26.21
CA LYS A 140 0.22 8.13 26.94
C LYS A 140 -1.10 8.62 26.36
N SER A 141 -1.32 8.47 25.05
CA SER A 141 -2.51 8.94 24.36
C SER A 141 -2.76 8.14 23.09
N ILE A 142 -3.96 8.23 22.53
CA ILE A 142 -4.33 7.56 21.27
C ILE A 142 -3.39 7.97 20.13
N ALA A 143 -3.07 9.25 20.01
CA ALA A 143 -2.20 9.79 18.96
C ALA A 143 -0.70 9.67 19.29
N GLY A 144 -0.34 9.41 20.55
CA GLY A 144 1.06 9.33 20.99
C GLY A 144 1.80 8.15 20.38
N PRO A 145 3.14 8.25 20.22
CA PRO A 145 3.96 7.15 19.71
C PRO A 145 4.11 6.04 20.73
N GLY A 146 4.23 4.80 20.24
CA GLY A 146 4.58 3.60 21.01
C GLY A 146 5.68 2.80 20.33
N ALA A 147 5.89 1.56 20.77
CA ALA A 147 6.98 0.70 20.30
C ALA A 147 6.66 -0.03 18.98
N GLY A 148 5.37 -0.12 18.60
CA GLY A 148 4.92 -0.95 17.49
C GLY A 148 5.57 -0.62 16.15
N ASN A 149 5.79 0.65 15.87
CA ASN A 149 6.39 1.05 14.60
C ASN A 149 7.89 0.72 14.51
N TYR A 150 8.64 0.70 15.62
CA TYR A 150 10.01 0.15 15.65
C TYR A 150 10.02 -1.30 15.18
N LEU A 151 9.07 -2.11 15.68
CA LEU A 151 8.97 -3.53 15.33
C LEU A 151 8.62 -3.72 13.85
N THR A 152 7.65 -2.96 13.32
CA THR A 152 7.23 -3.13 11.93
C THR A 152 8.33 -2.73 10.96
N VAL A 153 9.00 -1.59 11.17
CA VAL A 153 10.10 -1.12 10.32
C VAL A 153 11.30 -2.08 10.39
N ALA A 154 11.68 -2.53 11.60
CA ALA A 154 12.78 -3.47 11.76
C ALA A 154 12.49 -4.82 11.09
N LYS A 155 11.27 -5.34 11.20
CA LYS A 155 10.85 -6.58 10.50
C LYS A 155 10.88 -6.41 8.98
N ALA A 156 10.38 -5.27 8.46
CA ALA A 156 10.42 -4.98 7.03
C ALA A 156 11.87 -4.87 6.52
N ALA A 157 12.78 -4.22 7.26
CA ALA A 157 14.19 -4.16 6.93
C ALA A 157 14.85 -5.56 6.97
N ALA A 158 14.52 -6.39 7.97
CA ALA A 158 15.01 -7.75 8.06
C ALA A 158 14.53 -8.63 6.91
N ALA A 159 13.26 -8.51 6.51
CA ALA A 159 12.71 -9.19 5.34
C ALA A 159 13.42 -8.74 4.05
N ALA A 160 13.56 -7.44 3.85
CA ALA A 160 14.32 -6.91 2.72
C ALA A 160 15.74 -7.48 2.67
N ARG A 161 16.46 -7.45 3.81
CA ARG A 161 17.81 -8.02 3.94
C ARG A 161 17.86 -9.50 3.54
N SER A 162 16.89 -10.30 3.96
CA SER A 162 16.86 -11.72 3.66
C SER A 162 16.65 -12.02 2.18
N ILE A 163 16.01 -11.10 1.45
CA ILE A 163 15.68 -11.28 0.03
C ILE A 163 16.74 -10.68 -0.89
N VAL A 164 17.12 -9.42 -0.67
CA VAL A 164 18.04 -8.70 -1.56
C VAL A 164 19.48 -8.64 -1.03
N GLY A 165 19.73 -9.09 0.21
CA GLY A 165 21.03 -9.10 0.86
C GLY A 165 21.38 -7.78 1.56
N GLU A 166 22.43 -7.83 2.39
CA GLU A 166 22.90 -6.70 3.22
C GLU A 166 23.24 -5.46 2.39
N ARG A 167 23.98 -5.66 1.30
CA ARG A 167 24.44 -4.56 0.46
C ARG A 167 23.27 -3.83 -0.20
N ALA A 168 22.33 -4.57 -0.77
CA ALA A 168 21.17 -3.97 -1.45
C ALA A 168 20.26 -3.25 -0.44
N LEU A 169 20.03 -3.81 0.76
CA LEU A 169 19.34 -3.10 1.82
C LEU A 169 20.01 -1.76 2.15
N ARG A 170 21.34 -1.73 2.26
CA ARG A 170 22.06 -0.52 2.68
C ARG A 170 22.16 0.55 1.59
N GLU A 171 22.40 0.14 0.35
CA GLU A 171 22.74 1.05 -0.75
C GLU A 171 21.60 1.29 -1.74
N ARG A 172 20.66 0.33 -1.85
CA ARG A 172 19.65 0.25 -2.92
C ARG A 172 18.21 0.17 -2.37
N SER A 173 18.00 0.67 -1.16
CA SER A 173 16.66 0.76 -0.56
C SER A 173 16.21 2.20 -0.36
N ILE A 174 14.88 2.38 -0.26
CA ILE A 174 14.22 3.63 0.04
C ILE A 174 13.09 3.41 1.04
N VAL A 175 12.80 4.39 1.87
CA VAL A 175 11.61 4.41 2.74
C VAL A 175 10.62 5.44 2.22
N GLN A 176 9.40 5.00 1.98
CA GLN A 176 8.24 5.87 1.84
C GLN A 176 7.68 6.11 3.25
N ALA A 177 8.00 7.27 3.80
CA ALA A 177 7.67 7.60 5.17
C ALA A 177 6.17 7.87 5.34
N HIS A 178 5.66 7.63 6.54
CA HIS A 178 4.32 8.07 6.91
C HIS A 178 4.15 9.58 6.76
N GLY A 179 5.13 10.37 7.20
CA GLY A 179 5.35 11.76 6.81
C GLY A 179 4.12 12.67 6.86
N THR A 180 3.34 12.67 7.95
CA THR A 180 2.05 13.38 8.02
C THR A 180 2.13 14.90 8.07
N GLY A 181 3.30 15.49 8.33
CA GLY A 181 3.42 16.94 8.56
C GLY A 181 3.01 17.39 9.96
N THR A 182 2.84 16.47 10.91
CA THR A 182 2.58 16.82 12.31
C THR A 182 3.87 16.86 13.14
N PRO A 183 3.98 17.77 14.14
CA PRO A 183 5.16 17.86 15.01
C PRO A 183 5.51 16.54 15.70
N GLN A 184 4.52 15.82 16.23
CA GLN A 184 4.75 14.52 16.88
C GLN A 184 5.30 13.46 15.91
N ASN A 185 4.79 13.42 14.67
CA ASN A 185 5.23 12.40 13.72
C ASN A 185 6.66 12.66 13.25
N ARG A 186 7.03 13.91 12.94
CA ARG A 186 8.40 14.21 12.46
C ARG A 186 9.46 13.76 13.44
N VAL A 187 9.22 13.95 14.75
CA VAL A 187 10.15 13.53 15.81
C VAL A 187 10.16 12.02 15.97
N SER A 188 8.97 11.43 16.13
CA SER A 188 8.87 9.99 16.43
C SER A 188 9.30 9.13 15.25
N GLU A 189 8.87 9.45 14.02
CA GLU A 189 9.21 8.66 12.84
C GLU A 189 10.69 8.80 12.48
N SER A 190 11.26 10.00 12.51
CA SER A 190 12.69 10.17 12.27
C SER A 190 13.54 9.41 13.29
N ALA A 191 13.15 9.40 14.57
CA ALA A 191 13.85 8.64 15.59
C ALA A 191 13.77 7.12 15.34
N ILE A 192 12.61 6.60 14.92
CA ILE A 192 12.42 5.19 14.59
C ILE A 192 13.30 4.79 13.41
N LEU A 193 13.19 5.53 12.29
CA LEU A 193 13.95 5.25 11.08
C LEU A 193 15.46 5.36 11.30
N ASN A 194 15.90 6.41 12.01
CA ASN A 194 17.33 6.61 12.34
C ASN A 194 17.86 5.49 13.21
N ARG A 195 17.10 5.02 14.20
CA ARG A 195 17.51 3.90 15.06
C ARG A 195 17.59 2.60 14.27
N VAL A 196 16.59 2.28 13.44
CA VAL A 196 16.62 1.08 12.61
C VAL A 196 17.77 1.16 11.61
N ALA A 197 17.97 2.29 10.93
CA ALA A 197 19.11 2.48 10.02
C ALA A 197 20.43 2.17 10.71
N LYS A 198 20.65 2.71 11.92
CA LYS A 198 21.86 2.45 12.72
C LYS A 198 22.07 0.97 13.00
N GLU A 199 21.03 0.26 13.46
CA GLU A 199 21.13 -1.15 13.83
C GLU A 199 21.35 -2.07 12.61
N PHE A 200 20.87 -1.67 11.43
CA PHE A 200 21.09 -2.40 10.16
C PHE A 200 22.35 -1.92 9.40
N GLY A 201 23.12 -0.99 9.96
CA GLY A 201 24.32 -0.45 9.34
C GLY A 201 24.06 0.35 8.07
N ILE A 202 22.88 0.95 7.95
CA ILE A 202 22.51 1.80 6.81
C ILE A 202 23.00 3.23 7.09
N GLN A 203 23.72 3.80 6.15
CA GLN A 203 24.18 5.19 6.19
C GLN A 203 23.47 5.98 5.08
N GLY A 204 22.82 7.10 5.46
CA GLY A 204 22.10 7.91 4.49
C GLY A 204 20.91 7.18 3.88
N TRP A 205 20.07 6.52 4.70
CA TRP A 205 18.87 5.86 4.21
C TRP A 205 17.92 6.85 3.57
N ARG A 206 17.61 6.65 2.29
CA ARG A 206 16.76 7.57 1.52
C ARG A 206 15.35 7.60 2.07
N ILE A 207 14.84 8.80 2.41
CA ILE A 207 13.50 9.01 2.96
C ILE A 207 12.72 9.92 2.01
N ALA A 208 11.65 9.39 1.43
CA ALA A 208 10.67 10.15 0.66
C ALA A 208 9.33 10.23 1.42
N ALA A 209 8.53 11.26 1.14
CA ALA A 209 7.24 11.47 1.77
C ALA A 209 6.24 12.11 0.78
N VAL A 210 5.50 11.27 0.09
CA VAL A 210 4.57 11.68 -0.98
C VAL A 210 3.45 12.62 -0.50
N LYS A 211 3.12 12.59 0.80
CA LYS A 211 2.13 13.50 1.40
C LYS A 211 2.47 14.98 1.24
N ALA A 212 3.72 15.32 0.96
CA ALA A 212 4.11 16.67 0.58
C ALA A 212 3.31 17.18 -0.64
N PHE A 213 2.92 16.30 -1.56
CA PHE A 213 2.18 16.62 -2.78
C PHE A 213 0.69 16.34 -2.68
N VAL A 214 0.33 15.15 -2.16
CA VAL A 214 -1.04 14.65 -2.21
C VAL A 214 -1.81 14.85 -0.90
N GLY A 215 -1.18 15.36 0.16
CA GLY A 215 -1.79 15.45 1.48
C GLY A 215 -1.95 14.08 2.15
N HIS A 216 -2.82 14.01 3.15
CA HIS A 216 -3.08 12.80 3.93
C HIS A 216 -4.47 12.25 3.64
N SER A 217 -4.54 11.25 2.81
CA SER A 217 -5.75 10.52 2.40
C SER A 217 -6.18 9.43 3.39
N LEU A 218 -5.85 9.57 4.65
CA LEU A 218 -6.22 8.66 5.76
C LEU A 218 -5.95 7.19 5.43
N ALA A 219 -7.00 6.37 5.30
CA ALA A 219 -6.86 4.93 5.04
C ALA A 219 -6.11 4.61 3.73
N SER A 220 -6.20 5.48 2.71
CA SER A 220 -5.57 5.29 1.39
C SER A 220 -4.10 5.72 1.34
N SER A 221 -3.58 6.37 2.39
CA SER A 221 -2.28 7.04 2.34
C SER A 221 -1.08 6.12 2.05
N ALA A 222 -1.14 4.85 2.44
CA ALA A 222 -0.09 3.90 2.08
C ALA A 222 -0.27 3.36 0.65
N GLY A 223 -1.46 3.44 0.09
CA GLY A 223 -1.69 3.25 -1.35
C GLY A 223 -1.00 4.34 -2.17
N ASP A 224 -1.11 5.61 -1.75
CA ASP A 224 -0.38 6.71 -2.38
C ASP A 224 1.14 6.50 -2.33
N GLN A 225 1.67 5.99 -1.21
CA GLN A 225 3.09 5.62 -1.09
C GLN A 225 3.48 4.51 -2.08
N LEU A 226 2.62 3.50 -2.24
CA LEU A 226 2.85 2.42 -3.19
C LEU A 226 2.85 2.94 -4.63
N MET A 227 1.87 3.76 -5.01
CA MET A 227 1.80 4.37 -6.36
C MET A 227 3.03 5.23 -6.63
N SER A 228 3.47 6.05 -5.66
CA SER A 228 4.72 6.81 -5.77
C SER A 228 5.95 5.92 -5.96
N THR A 229 5.97 4.76 -5.31
CA THR A 229 7.05 3.76 -5.45
C THR A 229 7.06 3.12 -6.83
N LEU A 230 5.89 2.74 -7.35
CA LEU A 230 5.76 2.19 -8.70
C LEU A 230 6.17 3.24 -9.75
N GLY A 231 5.76 4.50 -9.55
CA GLY A 231 6.17 5.63 -10.39
C GLY A 231 7.69 5.86 -10.39
N LEU A 232 8.34 5.74 -9.22
CA LEU A 232 9.80 5.79 -9.12
C LEU A 232 10.46 4.73 -10.01
N TRP A 233 10.00 3.49 -9.95
CA TRP A 233 10.57 2.41 -10.77
C TRP A 233 10.24 2.52 -12.26
N ALA A 234 9.12 3.15 -12.61
CA ALA A 234 8.72 3.36 -13.99
C ALA A 234 9.47 4.54 -14.66
N HIS A 235 9.71 5.61 -13.90
CA HIS A 235 10.16 6.90 -14.43
C HIS A 235 11.55 7.34 -13.96
N GLY A 236 12.15 6.65 -12.98
CA GLY A 236 13.48 6.97 -12.48
C GLY A 236 13.57 8.26 -11.66
N THR A 237 12.47 8.75 -11.09
CA THR A 237 12.47 9.97 -10.29
C THR A 237 12.02 9.69 -8.86
N ILE A 238 12.84 10.07 -7.88
CA ILE A 238 12.44 10.10 -6.46
C ILE A 238 11.81 11.46 -6.19
N PRO A 239 10.50 11.55 -5.91
CA PRO A 239 9.88 12.81 -5.55
C PRO A 239 10.48 13.39 -4.28
N GLY A 240 10.94 14.63 -4.32
CA GLY A 240 11.48 15.35 -3.17
C GLY A 240 10.36 15.89 -2.28
N ILE A 241 10.67 16.20 -1.03
CA ILE A 241 9.76 16.85 -0.08
C ILE A 241 9.80 18.37 -0.34
N GLU A 242 9.38 18.79 -1.53
CA GLU A 242 9.55 20.16 -2.06
C GLU A 242 8.82 21.25 -1.25
N THR A 243 7.89 20.86 -0.37
CA THR A 243 7.20 21.77 0.55
C THR A 243 8.08 22.23 1.70
N VAL A 244 9.27 21.62 1.84
CA VAL A 244 10.22 21.85 2.94
C VAL A 244 11.55 22.32 2.36
N THR A 245 12.02 23.48 2.84
CA THR A 245 13.35 24.01 2.47
C THR A 245 14.46 23.47 3.35
N GLU A 246 14.14 23.17 4.61
CA GLU A 246 15.04 22.63 5.61
C GLU A 246 14.31 21.72 6.61
N LEU A 247 15.01 20.79 7.18
CA LEU A 247 14.48 19.89 8.22
C LEU A 247 14.33 20.67 9.53
N ALA A 248 13.32 20.34 10.32
CA ALA A 248 13.19 20.87 11.67
C ALA A 248 14.33 20.37 12.57
N ASP A 249 14.73 21.19 13.56
CA ASP A 249 15.89 20.91 14.43
C ASP A 249 15.75 19.63 15.28
N ASP A 250 14.50 19.23 15.56
CA ASP A 250 14.18 18.06 16.37
C ASP A 250 14.13 16.74 15.56
N VAL A 251 14.35 16.81 14.24
CA VAL A 251 14.39 15.65 13.34
C VAL A 251 15.72 14.90 13.47
N LYS A 252 15.68 13.60 13.76
CA LYS A 252 16.87 12.74 13.78
C LYS A 252 17.28 12.39 12.35
N ARG A 253 18.57 12.61 12.03
CA ARG A 253 19.09 12.52 10.64
C ARG A 253 20.46 11.90 10.48
N ASP A 254 21.08 11.39 11.57
CA ASP A 254 22.47 10.91 11.54
C ASP A 254 22.71 9.80 10.49
N ASN A 255 21.69 8.94 10.26
CA ASN A 255 21.78 7.83 9.31
C ASN A 255 20.75 7.95 8.17
N LEU A 256 20.07 9.10 8.05
CA LEU A 256 18.96 9.33 7.10
C LEU A 256 19.32 10.40 6.07
N ASP A 257 18.91 10.17 4.84
CA ASP A 257 18.99 11.12 3.72
C ASP A 257 17.56 11.50 3.28
N PHE A 258 17.05 12.59 3.84
CA PHE A 258 15.74 13.11 3.44
C PHE A 258 15.83 13.75 2.06
N VAL A 259 15.08 13.21 1.11
CA VAL A 259 15.06 13.70 -0.27
C VAL A 259 14.22 14.98 -0.33
N LEU A 260 14.84 16.16 -0.13
CA LEU A 260 14.13 17.44 -0.11
C LEU A 260 13.86 17.99 -1.50
N LYS A 261 14.64 17.59 -2.51
CA LYS A 261 14.48 17.96 -3.93
C LYS A 261 14.26 16.72 -4.78
N HIS A 262 13.55 16.86 -5.88
CA HIS A 262 13.46 15.77 -6.85
C HIS A 262 14.86 15.27 -7.19
N ARG A 263 15.01 13.96 -7.23
CA ARG A 263 16.29 13.34 -7.49
C ARG A 263 16.12 12.30 -8.58
N GLU A 264 16.81 12.50 -9.69
CA GLU A 264 16.89 11.48 -10.75
C GLU A 264 17.66 10.27 -10.22
N SER A 265 17.19 9.11 -10.59
CA SER A 265 17.75 7.82 -10.21
C SER A 265 17.60 6.88 -11.41
N ASP A 266 18.66 6.26 -11.85
CA ASP A 266 18.56 5.28 -12.93
C ASP A 266 17.56 4.19 -12.55
N VAL A 267 16.69 3.83 -13.49
CA VAL A 267 15.75 2.71 -13.32
C VAL A 267 16.57 1.44 -12.99
N GLY A 268 16.19 0.75 -11.93
CA GLY A 268 16.91 -0.43 -11.46
C GLY A 268 18.02 -0.18 -10.44
N THR A 269 18.24 1.06 -9.98
CA THR A 269 19.19 1.35 -8.88
C THR A 269 18.59 1.18 -7.50
N ILE A 270 17.26 1.14 -7.39
CA ILE A 270 16.54 0.87 -6.14
C ILE A 270 15.86 -0.48 -6.24
N ASP A 271 16.29 -1.41 -5.41
CA ASP A 271 15.82 -2.81 -5.41
C ASP A 271 14.60 -3.03 -4.54
N VAL A 272 14.47 -2.25 -3.46
CA VAL A 272 13.43 -2.45 -2.46
C VAL A 272 12.98 -1.12 -1.86
N ALA A 273 11.68 -1.01 -1.67
CA ALA A 273 11.05 0.08 -0.94
C ALA A 273 10.37 -0.45 0.33
N LEU A 274 10.55 0.28 1.43
CA LEU A 274 9.80 0.05 2.65
C LEU A 274 8.70 1.11 2.77
N LEU A 275 7.44 0.67 2.77
CA LEU A 275 6.31 1.56 3.02
C LEU A 275 6.04 1.59 4.52
N ASN A 276 6.01 2.76 5.14
CA ASN A 276 5.74 2.90 6.56
C ASN A 276 4.42 3.63 6.79
N SER A 277 3.54 3.06 7.61
CA SER A 277 2.26 3.68 7.96
C SER A 277 1.94 3.52 9.44
N LYS A 278 1.38 4.59 10.02
CA LYS A 278 1.02 4.69 11.43
C LYS A 278 -0.42 5.19 11.54
N GLY A 279 -1.30 4.35 12.04
CA GLY A 279 -2.71 4.69 12.28
C GLY A 279 -2.95 5.08 13.74
N PHE A 280 -3.86 6.01 13.96
CA PHE A 280 -4.34 6.36 15.30
C PHE A 280 -4.84 5.11 16.03
N GLY A 281 -4.69 5.08 17.35
CA GLY A 281 -4.98 3.90 18.16
C GLY A 281 -3.78 2.95 18.32
N GLY A 282 -2.66 3.19 17.59
CA GLY A 282 -1.44 2.35 17.68
C GLY A 282 -1.40 1.25 16.64
N ASN A 283 -2.04 1.46 15.50
CA ASN A 283 -2.02 0.55 14.36
C ASN A 283 -0.80 0.87 13.49
N ASN A 284 0.25 0.10 13.63
CA ASN A 284 1.46 0.29 12.83
C ASN A 284 1.57 -0.80 11.78
N ALA A 285 1.97 -0.40 10.57
CA ALA A 285 2.23 -1.32 9.47
C ALA A 285 3.45 -0.87 8.67
N SER A 286 4.28 -1.83 8.26
CA SER A 286 5.35 -1.58 7.30
C SER A 286 5.40 -2.73 6.30
N ALA A 287 5.48 -2.40 5.01
CA ALA A 287 5.56 -3.36 3.91
C ALA A 287 6.95 -3.35 3.28
N THR A 288 7.36 -4.52 2.81
CA THR A 288 8.56 -4.68 1.96
C THR A 288 8.11 -4.92 0.53
N VAL A 289 8.39 -3.99 -0.36
CA VAL A 289 8.01 -4.02 -1.78
C VAL A 289 9.27 -4.14 -2.62
N LEU A 290 9.30 -5.09 -3.53
CA LEU A 290 10.45 -5.40 -4.39
C LEU A 290 10.22 -4.81 -5.79
N ALA A 291 11.29 -4.24 -6.34
CA ALA A 291 11.28 -3.67 -7.68
C ALA A 291 10.98 -4.72 -8.76
N PRO A 292 10.46 -4.30 -9.94
CA PRO A 292 10.14 -5.21 -11.04
C PRO A 292 11.31 -6.12 -11.45
N HIS A 293 12.52 -5.57 -11.55
CA HIS A 293 13.71 -6.34 -11.94
C HIS A 293 14.15 -7.36 -10.88
N ILE A 294 13.90 -7.11 -9.59
CA ILE A 294 14.13 -8.09 -8.51
C ILE A 294 13.05 -9.16 -8.55
N THR A 295 11.80 -8.77 -8.73
CA THR A 295 10.67 -9.70 -8.89
C THR A 295 10.92 -10.66 -10.04
N GLN A 296 11.32 -10.16 -11.21
CA GLN A 296 11.64 -10.98 -12.38
C GLN A 296 12.79 -11.97 -12.10
N LYS A 297 13.84 -11.56 -11.38
CA LYS A 297 14.92 -12.46 -10.95
C LYS A 297 14.42 -13.60 -10.07
N ILE A 298 13.54 -13.29 -9.13
CA ILE A 298 12.93 -14.29 -8.23
C ILE A 298 12.07 -15.26 -9.02
N LEU A 299 11.22 -14.75 -9.93
CA LEU A 299 10.38 -15.57 -10.79
C LEU A 299 11.21 -16.47 -11.71
N ALA A 300 12.27 -15.96 -12.31
CA ALA A 300 13.20 -16.76 -13.12
C ALA A 300 13.87 -17.88 -12.34
N ALA A 301 14.30 -17.59 -11.10
CA ALA A 301 14.91 -18.59 -10.22
C ALA A 301 13.91 -19.67 -9.79
N ARG A 302 12.64 -19.32 -9.60
CA ARG A 302 11.59 -20.22 -9.11
C ARG A 302 10.95 -21.06 -10.23
N HIS A 303 10.66 -20.45 -11.38
CA HIS A 303 9.91 -21.06 -12.47
C HIS A 303 10.77 -21.44 -13.69
N GLY A 304 12.01 -20.99 -13.73
CA GLY A 304 12.95 -21.26 -14.80
C GLY A 304 12.86 -20.29 -15.99
N GLN A 305 13.90 -20.28 -16.79
CA GLN A 305 14.06 -19.33 -17.90
C GLN A 305 13.00 -19.53 -19.01
N LYS A 306 12.55 -20.78 -19.23
CA LYS A 306 11.50 -21.04 -20.22
C LYS A 306 10.18 -20.37 -19.85
N ALA A 307 9.74 -20.49 -18.59
CA ALA A 307 8.53 -19.83 -18.13
C ALA A 307 8.62 -18.30 -18.26
N MET A 308 9.79 -17.71 -18.03
CA MET A 308 10.00 -16.29 -18.22
C MET A 308 9.95 -15.88 -19.72
N THR A 309 10.46 -16.69 -20.61
CA THR A 309 10.38 -16.43 -22.06
C THR A 309 8.92 -16.46 -22.53
N ASP A 310 8.18 -17.48 -22.11
CA ASP A 310 6.75 -17.62 -22.42
C ASP A 310 5.95 -16.43 -21.84
N TYR A 311 6.25 -16.03 -20.60
CA TYR A 311 5.66 -14.86 -19.95
C TYR A 311 5.88 -13.59 -20.75
N PHE A 312 7.10 -13.26 -21.15
CA PHE A 312 7.39 -12.02 -21.89
C PHE A 312 6.66 -11.99 -23.23
N HIS A 313 6.52 -13.13 -23.90
CA HIS A 313 5.74 -13.22 -25.13
C HIS A 313 4.25 -12.92 -24.91
N HIS A 314 3.66 -13.48 -23.85
CA HIS A 314 2.26 -13.18 -23.50
C HIS A 314 2.08 -11.73 -23.00
N ASN A 315 3.03 -11.24 -22.22
CA ASN A 315 2.95 -9.88 -21.64
C ASN A 315 2.98 -8.78 -22.71
N GLU A 316 3.61 -8.99 -23.85
CA GLU A 316 3.71 -7.97 -24.90
C GLU A 316 2.33 -7.43 -25.32
N ALA A 317 1.39 -8.32 -25.59
CA ALA A 317 0.03 -7.94 -25.97
C ALA A 317 -0.74 -7.30 -24.79
N ILE A 318 -0.56 -7.82 -23.59
CA ILE A 318 -1.23 -7.31 -22.36
C ILE A 318 -0.73 -5.90 -22.06
N ALA A 319 0.58 -5.65 -22.13
CA ALA A 319 1.17 -4.34 -21.91
C ALA A 319 0.71 -3.33 -22.96
N ALA A 320 0.64 -3.72 -24.24
CA ALA A 320 0.12 -2.87 -25.31
C ALA A 320 -1.34 -2.47 -25.05
N ASN A 321 -2.21 -3.43 -24.73
CA ASN A 321 -3.61 -3.17 -24.42
C ASN A 321 -3.77 -2.24 -23.21
N SER A 322 -2.96 -2.42 -22.16
CA SER A 322 -2.97 -1.56 -20.99
C SER A 322 -2.58 -0.10 -21.34
N ASN A 323 -1.54 0.07 -22.16
CA ASN A 323 -1.11 1.38 -22.59
C ASN A 323 -2.16 2.08 -23.47
N ASP A 324 -2.80 1.33 -24.37
CA ASP A 324 -3.87 1.85 -25.24
C ASP A 324 -5.09 2.29 -24.43
N TYR A 325 -5.47 1.51 -23.42
CA TYR A 325 -6.55 1.86 -22.50
C TYR A 325 -6.21 3.15 -21.72
N ASP A 326 -5.02 3.22 -21.14
CA ASP A 326 -4.56 4.40 -20.38
C ASP A 326 -4.50 5.66 -21.26
N ALA A 327 -3.97 5.53 -22.48
CA ALA A 327 -3.95 6.62 -23.44
C ALA A 327 -5.37 7.08 -23.85
N ALA A 328 -6.31 6.16 -24.02
CA ALA A 328 -7.70 6.49 -24.33
C ALA A 328 -8.37 7.18 -23.14
N ALA A 329 -8.22 6.65 -21.93
CA ALA A 329 -8.75 7.25 -20.71
C ALA A 329 -8.21 8.66 -20.46
N SER A 330 -6.91 8.89 -20.70
CA SER A 330 -6.27 10.20 -20.59
C SER A 330 -6.84 11.25 -21.57
N ARG A 331 -7.40 10.83 -22.69
CA ARG A 331 -8.12 11.70 -23.64
C ARG A 331 -9.60 11.87 -23.33
N GLY A 332 -10.10 11.26 -22.26
CA GLY A 332 -11.53 11.24 -21.90
C GLY A 332 -12.36 10.22 -22.68
N ASP A 333 -11.73 9.36 -23.46
CA ASP A 333 -12.37 8.27 -24.20
C ASP A 333 -12.25 6.98 -23.37
N HIS A 334 -13.12 6.83 -22.40
CA HIS A 334 -13.12 5.68 -21.51
C HIS A 334 -14.43 4.91 -21.62
N ARG A 335 -14.34 3.59 -21.54
CA ARG A 335 -15.50 2.70 -21.56
C ARG A 335 -16.06 2.56 -20.15
N ILE A 336 -17.38 2.52 -20.07
CA ILE A 336 -18.06 2.04 -18.87
C ILE A 336 -17.89 0.53 -18.80
N LEU A 337 -17.21 0.04 -17.75
CA LEU A 337 -16.87 -1.37 -17.57
C LEU A 337 -17.76 -2.08 -16.54
N TYR A 338 -18.66 -1.37 -15.88
CA TYR A 338 -19.55 -1.98 -14.90
C TYR A 338 -20.81 -2.55 -15.57
N HIS A 339 -21.29 -3.67 -15.03
CA HIS A 339 -22.54 -4.30 -15.39
C HIS A 339 -23.58 -3.97 -14.33
N PHE A 340 -24.70 -3.41 -14.76
CA PHE A 340 -25.83 -3.12 -13.88
C PHE A 340 -27.04 -3.92 -14.35
N ASP A 341 -27.60 -4.73 -13.44
CA ASP A 341 -28.73 -5.61 -13.72
C ASP A 341 -28.50 -6.60 -14.88
N ASP A 342 -27.24 -6.97 -15.11
CA ASP A 342 -26.81 -7.91 -16.13
C ASP A 342 -26.01 -9.05 -15.49
N GLY A 343 -26.28 -10.29 -15.92
CA GLY A 343 -25.60 -11.49 -15.40
C GLY A 343 -25.95 -11.84 -13.95
N VAL A 344 -27.07 -11.32 -13.44
CA VAL A 344 -27.55 -11.64 -12.09
C VAL A 344 -27.87 -13.13 -11.99
N LEU A 345 -27.28 -13.80 -10.98
CA LEU A 345 -27.47 -15.23 -10.74
C LEU A 345 -28.64 -15.42 -9.76
N GLY A 346 -29.66 -16.15 -10.19
CA GLY A 346 -30.79 -16.55 -9.34
C GLY A 346 -30.59 -17.96 -8.74
N GLU A 347 -31.59 -18.42 -8.01
CA GLU A 347 -31.57 -19.75 -7.38
C GLU A 347 -31.42 -20.89 -8.40
N GLU A 348 -31.94 -20.70 -9.60
CA GLU A 348 -31.86 -21.63 -10.72
C GLU A 348 -30.42 -21.87 -11.22
N ALA A 349 -29.52 -20.95 -10.91
CA ALA A 349 -28.10 -21.11 -11.22
C ALA A 349 -27.33 -21.96 -10.21
N LEU A 350 -27.99 -22.41 -9.13
CA LEU A 350 -27.37 -23.19 -8.06
C LEU A 350 -27.61 -24.69 -8.29
N ALA A 351 -26.55 -25.47 -8.38
CA ALA A 351 -26.62 -26.94 -8.45
C ALA A 351 -25.86 -27.58 -7.29
N PHE A 352 -26.55 -28.36 -6.46
CA PHE A 352 -25.95 -29.07 -5.34
C PHE A 352 -25.63 -30.51 -5.74
N GLY A 353 -24.35 -30.86 -5.58
CA GLY A 353 -23.86 -32.22 -5.84
C GLY A 353 -23.86 -33.08 -4.58
N ALA A 354 -24.41 -34.30 -4.67
CA ALA A 354 -24.42 -35.23 -3.56
C ALA A 354 -23.38 -36.35 -3.76
N THR A 355 -22.88 -36.90 -2.64
CA THR A 355 -22.10 -38.12 -2.62
C THR A 355 -22.98 -39.31 -2.95
N THR A 356 -22.39 -40.52 -3.21
CA THR A 356 -23.09 -41.76 -3.39
C THR A 356 -23.94 -42.20 -2.19
N THR A 357 -23.67 -41.60 -1.01
CA THR A 357 -24.44 -41.77 0.24
C THR A 357 -25.56 -40.75 0.43
N GLY A 358 -25.77 -39.84 -0.55
CA GLY A 358 -26.80 -38.80 -0.51
C GLY A 358 -26.42 -37.55 0.30
N ARG A 359 -25.18 -37.45 0.83
CA ARG A 359 -24.70 -36.27 1.53
C ARG A 359 -24.34 -35.18 0.52
N CYS A 360 -24.81 -33.94 0.74
CA CYS A 360 -24.39 -32.79 -0.06
C CYS A 360 -22.87 -32.57 0.10
N ALA A 361 -22.13 -32.57 -0.99
CA ALA A 361 -20.67 -32.50 -1.00
C ALA A 361 -20.11 -31.34 -1.83
N SER A 362 -20.94 -30.71 -2.65
CA SER A 362 -20.51 -29.57 -3.47
C SER A 362 -21.68 -28.64 -3.80
N VAL A 363 -21.36 -27.42 -4.16
CA VAL A 363 -22.29 -26.48 -4.78
C VAL A 363 -21.62 -25.87 -6.00
N GLN A 364 -22.32 -25.84 -7.11
CA GLN A 364 -21.89 -25.16 -8.34
C GLN A 364 -22.78 -23.95 -8.57
N VAL A 365 -22.22 -22.84 -8.97
CA VAL A 365 -22.93 -21.58 -9.25
C VAL A 365 -22.71 -21.22 -10.71
N GLY A 366 -23.76 -21.39 -11.53
CA GLY A 366 -23.69 -21.26 -12.98
C GLY A 366 -22.94 -22.41 -13.65
N GLU A 367 -23.15 -22.57 -14.94
CA GLU A 367 -22.65 -23.72 -15.71
C GLU A 367 -21.13 -23.71 -15.93
N ASN A 368 -20.52 -22.51 -15.98
CA ASN A 368 -19.13 -22.32 -16.38
C ASN A 368 -18.16 -22.18 -15.19
N ARG A 369 -18.61 -22.38 -13.95
CA ARG A 369 -17.75 -22.30 -12.75
C ARG A 369 -17.51 -23.71 -12.19
N PRO A 370 -16.31 -23.96 -11.67
CA PRO A 370 -16.06 -25.25 -11.01
C PRO A 370 -16.91 -25.39 -9.74
N PRO A 371 -17.33 -26.60 -9.37
CA PRO A 371 -18.07 -26.82 -8.14
C PRO A 371 -17.20 -26.52 -6.92
N ILE A 372 -17.79 -25.83 -5.95
CA ILE A 372 -17.18 -25.54 -4.65
C ILE A 372 -17.35 -26.79 -3.77
N ASN A 373 -16.26 -27.32 -3.25
CA ASN A 373 -16.27 -28.46 -2.35
C ASN A 373 -16.81 -28.04 -0.96
N LEU A 374 -17.82 -28.74 -0.49
CA LEU A 374 -18.43 -28.54 0.83
C LEU A 374 -17.94 -29.57 1.88
N ASP A 375 -17.01 -30.45 1.51
CA ASP A 375 -16.36 -31.37 2.47
C ASP A 375 -15.23 -30.64 3.19
N LEU A 376 -15.64 -29.73 4.08
CA LEU A 376 -14.72 -28.84 4.80
C LEU A 376 -14.01 -29.62 5.93
N LYS A 377 -12.69 -29.50 5.96
CA LYS A 377 -11.89 -30.04 7.06
C LYS A 377 -12.04 -29.15 8.30
N SER A 378 -12.38 -29.77 9.43
CA SER A 378 -12.43 -29.10 10.71
C SER A 378 -11.48 -29.78 11.70
N PRO A 379 -10.70 -29.05 12.50
CA PRO A 379 -9.91 -29.63 13.59
C PRO A 379 -10.79 -30.22 14.72
N TYR A 380 -12.09 -29.93 14.70
CA TYR A 380 -13.08 -30.44 15.65
C TYR A 380 -13.91 -31.60 15.13
N ALA A 381 -13.61 -32.10 13.89
CA ALA A 381 -14.35 -33.22 13.32
C ALA A 381 -14.22 -34.48 14.19
N GLY A 382 -15.36 -35.08 14.56
CA GLY A 382 -15.42 -36.28 15.40
C GLY A 382 -15.16 -36.05 16.90
N LEU A 383 -15.07 -34.81 17.35
CA LEU A 383 -14.89 -34.52 18.79
C LEU A 383 -16.21 -34.30 19.53
N ALA A 384 -17.33 -34.24 18.83
CA ALA A 384 -18.66 -34.01 19.41
C ALA A 384 -19.56 -35.28 19.37
N ASP A 385 -19.03 -36.39 18.85
CA ASP A 385 -19.72 -37.69 18.75
C ASP A 385 -19.59 -38.52 20.04
#